data_5a805d3c4f064669591d1cb6c30c531d
#
_entry.id   5a805d3c4f064669591d1cb6c30c531d
#
_cell.length_a   1.000
_cell.length_b   1.000
_cell.length_c   1.000
_cell.angle_alpha   90.00
_cell.angle_beta   90.00
_cell.angle_gamma   90.00
#
_symmetry.space_group_name_H-M   'P 1'
#
loop_
_entity.id
_entity.type
_entity.pdbx_description
1 polymer ?
#
loop_
_entity_poly.entity_id
_entity_poly.type
_entity_poly.pdbx_seq_one_letter_code
_entity_poly.pdbx_strand_id
1 'polypeptide(L)'
;DALASQPTTPIADEAAGYDMLYSSGTTGRPKGIKRPLTEPSILVPNPLLKLLCSTMCGMNETSVYLSPAPLYHAAPLRFNMMCGALGGTSIIMESFDAEEFLRLVEKHKVTQSQLVPTMFVRMLKLPDDVRTKYDTSTLKGAVHAAAPCPADVKAKMIDWWGPILIEYYAGSEGNGVTVSDSKQWLAHRGTVGRAVVGEIKILDDDGTELPVGETGTVYFAGGPQFAYHN
;
A
#
# COMPACT_ATOMS: atom_id res chain seq x y z
N ASP A 1 12.15 16.82 27.54
CA ASP A 1 11.89 15.76 26.55
C ASP A 1 11.51 14.49 27.32
N ALA A 2 10.26 14.00 27.14
CA ALA A 2 9.74 12.84 27.86
C ALA A 2 10.51 11.55 27.55
N LEU A 3 11.17 11.46 26.39
CA LEU A 3 11.95 10.29 25.98
C LEU A 3 13.31 10.25 26.67
N ALA A 4 13.89 11.40 27.00
CA ALA A 4 15.23 11.46 27.60
C ALA A 4 15.30 10.83 29.00
N SER A 5 14.18 10.69 29.69
CA SER A 5 14.07 10.07 31.01
C SER A 5 13.74 8.58 30.98
N GLN A 6 13.52 8.00 29.78
CA GLN A 6 13.16 6.58 29.65
C GLN A 6 14.41 5.69 29.59
N PRO A 7 14.33 4.44 30.08
CA PRO A 7 15.40 3.47 29.92
C PRO A 7 15.73 3.25 28.43
N THR A 8 16.99 3.11 28.10
CA THR A 8 17.49 2.77 26.75
C THR A 8 17.65 1.28 26.53
N THR A 9 17.45 0.47 27.56
CA THR A 9 17.51 -1.00 27.48
C THR A 9 16.16 -1.55 27.05
N PRO A 10 16.12 -2.61 26.22
CA PRO A 10 14.89 -3.32 25.89
C PRO A 10 14.14 -3.79 27.13
N ILE A 11 12.81 -3.81 27.07
CA ILE A 11 11.98 -4.41 28.12
C ILE A 11 12.10 -5.94 28.09
N ALA A 12 11.90 -6.60 29.24
CA ALA A 12 12.16 -8.05 29.37
C ALA A 12 11.19 -8.93 28.53
N ASP A 13 10.00 -8.40 28.22
CA ASP A 13 8.93 -9.05 27.47
C ASP A 13 8.70 -8.38 26.10
N GLU A 14 9.79 -7.92 25.48
CA GLU A 14 9.75 -7.26 24.18
C GLU A 14 9.18 -8.20 23.11
N ALA A 15 8.08 -7.80 22.50
CA ALA A 15 7.45 -8.51 21.39
C ALA A 15 6.87 -7.50 20.37
N ALA A 16 6.96 -7.86 19.08
CA ALA A 16 6.27 -7.09 18.05
C ALA A 16 4.77 -7.30 18.20
N GLY A 17 4.06 -6.23 18.47
CA GLY A 17 2.60 -6.22 18.43
C GLY A 17 2.07 -6.36 17.00
N TYR A 18 0.76 -6.40 16.87
CA TYR A 18 0.08 -6.34 15.58
C TYR A 18 -0.95 -5.19 15.59
N ASP A 19 -1.03 -4.48 14.48
CA ASP A 19 -2.07 -3.45 14.32
C ASP A 19 -3.45 -4.12 14.26
N MET A 20 -4.37 -3.69 15.13
CA MET A 20 -5.76 -4.09 15.11
C MET A 20 -6.56 -3.06 14.34
N LEU A 21 -6.82 -3.35 13.06
CA LEU A 21 -7.56 -2.46 12.18
C LEU A 21 -9.05 -2.75 12.23
N TYR A 22 -9.86 -1.69 12.15
CA TYR A 22 -11.29 -1.79 12.03
C TYR A 22 -11.71 -1.48 10.59
N SER A 23 -12.44 -2.43 9.96
CA SER A 23 -13.11 -2.17 8.70
C SER A 23 -14.43 -1.44 8.96
N SER A 24 -14.86 -0.58 8.04
CA SER A 24 -16.16 0.12 8.15
C SER A 24 -17.35 -0.84 8.10
N GLY A 25 -17.14 -2.10 7.67
CA GLY A 25 -18.17 -3.13 7.54
C GLY A 25 -19.25 -2.76 6.53
N THR A 26 -19.49 -3.63 5.56
CA THR A 26 -20.61 -3.47 4.61
C THR A 26 -21.97 -3.74 5.26
N THR A 27 -21.98 -4.29 6.48
CA THR A 27 -23.18 -4.75 7.22
C THR A 27 -23.53 -3.88 8.44
N GLY A 28 -22.95 -2.69 8.60
CA GLY A 28 -23.37 -1.64 9.55
C GLY A 28 -22.52 -1.48 10.80
N ARG A 29 -21.82 -2.48 11.33
CA ARG A 29 -20.91 -2.30 12.48
C ARG A 29 -19.46 -2.49 12.06
N PRO A 30 -18.54 -1.61 12.49
CA PRO A 30 -17.11 -1.83 12.28
C PRO A 30 -16.66 -3.15 12.88
N LYS A 31 -15.82 -3.90 12.15
CA LYS A 31 -15.28 -5.18 12.58
C LYS A 31 -13.77 -5.01 12.79
N GLY A 32 -13.29 -5.32 14.00
CA GLY A 32 -11.87 -5.40 14.30
C GLY A 32 -11.27 -6.65 13.67
N ILE A 33 -10.14 -6.52 12.97
CA ILE A 33 -9.44 -7.64 12.35
C ILE A 33 -8.34 -8.09 13.29
N LYS A 34 -8.60 -9.22 13.96
CA LYS A 34 -7.66 -9.82 14.92
C LYS A 34 -6.84 -10.90 14.23
N ARG A 35 -5.53 -10.76 14.27
CA ARG A 35 -4.58 -11.78 13.82
C ARG A 35 -3.97 -12.50 15.02
N PRO A 36 -3.59 -13.78 14.87
CA PRO A 36 -2.79 -14.44 15.88
C PRO A 36 -1.51 -13.63 16.14
N LEU A 37 -1.22 -13.36 17.41
CA LEU A 37 0.07 -12.81 17.81
C LEU A 37 1.08 -13.94 17.63
N THR A 38 1.98 -13.75 16.68
CA THR A 38 3.23 -14.51 16.64
C THR A 38 4.23 -13.72 17.48
N GLU A 39 5.21 -14.39 18.06
CA GLU A 39 6.28 -13.73 18.83
C GLU A 39 7.48 -13.37 17.92
N PRO A 40 7.32 -12.55 16.87
CA PRO A 40 8.48 -12.10 16.11
C PRO A 40 9.17 -11.03 16.93
N SER A 41 10.49 -11.04 16.90
CA SER A 41 11.28 -9.91 17.35
C SER A 41 10.80 -8.63 16.65
N ILE A 42 10.74 -7.51 17.38
CA ILE A 42 10.43 -6.19 16.82
C ILE A 42 11.38 -5.79 15.68
N LEU A 43 12.54 -6.46 15.61
CA LEU A 43 13.54 -6.25 14.57
C LEU A 43 13.22 -6.96 13.24
N VAL A 44 12.19 -7.83 13.21
CA VAL A 44 11.82 -8.57 12.00
C VAL A 44 10.66 -7.85 11.31
N PRO A 45 10.91 -7.19 10.16
CA PRO A 45 9.86 -6.53 9.41
C PRO A 45 8.80 -7.52 8.89
N ASN A 46 7.56 -7.09 8.80
CA ASN A 46 6.50 -7.88 8.15
C ASN A 46 6.91 -8.29 6.72
N PRO A 47 6.95 -9.60 6.38
CA PRO A 47 7.47 -10.07 5.10
C PRO A 47 6.76 -9.48 3.88
N LEU A 48 5.43 -9.33 3.93
CA LEU A 48 4.65 -8.74 2.85
C LEU A 48 4.97 -7.26 2.66
N LEU A 49 5.04 -6.50 3.74
CA LEU A 49 5.41 -5.08 3.67
C LEU A 49 6.85 -4.91 3.19
N LYS A 50 7.76 -5.79 3.62
CA LYS A 50 9.13 -5.81 3.10
C LYS A 50 9.15 -6.08 1.60
N LEU A 51 8.36 -7.04 1.11
CA LEU A 51 8.22 -7.31 -0.32
C LEU A 51 7.74 -6.05 -1.07
N LEU A 52 6.63 -5.46 -0.65
CA LEU A 52 6.05 -4.29 -1.32
C LEU A 52 6.97 -3.07 -1.25
N CYS A 53 7.47 -2.74 -0.05
CA CYS A 53 8.22 -1.51 0.16
C CYS A 53 9.68 -1.63 -0.31
N SER A 54 10.39 -2.68 0.11
CA SER A 54 11.82 -2.81 -0.16
C SER A 54 12.08 -3.47 -1.51
N THR A 55 11.52 -4.65 -1.77
CA THR A 55 11.85 -5.42 -2.99
C THR A 55 11.24 -4.79 -4.24
N MET A 56 9.98 -4.37 -4.19
CA MET A 56 9.28 -3.84 -5.38
C MET A 56 9.46 -2.34 -5.56
N CYS A 57 9.39 -1.55 -4.47
CA CYS A 57 9.54 -0.08 -4.53
C CYS A 57 10.96 0.40 -4.31
N GLY A 58 11.90 -0.46 -3.95
CA GLY A 58 13.29 -0.10 -3.69
C GLY A 58 13.48 0.77 -2.44
N MET A 59 12.55 0.72 -1.47
CA MET A 59 12.64 1.49 -0.23
C MET A 59 13.78 0.95 0.66
N ASN A 60 14.59 1.86 1.18
CA ASN A 60 15.76 1.58 2.03
C ASN A 60 16.04 2.77 2.96
N GLU A 61 17.17 2.76 3.65
CA GLU A 61 17.59 3.79 4.60
C GLU A 61 17.79 5.20 3.99
N THR A 62 17.96 5.28 2.67
CA THR A 62 18.12 6.58 1.98
C THR A 62 16.80 7.09 1.42
N SER A 63 15.72 6.35 1.60
CA SER A 63 14.41 6.69 1.03
C SER A 63 13.78 7.89 1.73
N VAL A 64 13.12 8.71 0.93
CA VAL A 64 12.21 9.76 1.39
C VAL A 64 10.81 9.39 0.93
N TYR A 65 9.98 8.99 1.88
CA TYR A 65 8.61 8.52 1.64
C TYR A 65 7.62 9.65 1.91
N LEU A 66 6.77 9.99 0.94
CA LEU A 66 5.66 10.93 1.11
C LEU A 66 4.37 10.17 1.37
N SER A 67 3.75 10.43 2.51
CA SER A 67 2.48 9.84 2.94
C SER A 67 1.33 10.84 2.77
N PRO A 68 0.55 10.77 1.70
CA PRO A 68 -0.52 11.74 1.41
C PRO A 68 -1.88 11.35 1.99
N ALA A 69 -2.01 10.15 2.57
CA ALA A 69 -3.26 9.62 3.07
C ALA A 69 -3.31 9.55 4.60
N PRO A 70 -4.51 9.60 5.22
CA PRO A 70 -4.66 9.59 6.67
C PRO A 70 -4.10 8.33 7.32
N LEU A 71 -3.33 8.48 8.41
CA LEU A 71 -2.63 7.40 9.11
C LEU A 71 -3.55 6.41 9.85
N TYR A 72 -4.84 6.72 9.99
CA TYR A 72 -5.80 5.76 10.55
C TYR A 72 -6.22 4.65 9.57
N HIS A 73 -5.83 4.74 8.30
CA HIS A 73 -5.98 3.64 7.34
C HIS A 73 -4.79 2.69 7.37
N ALA A 74 -5.05 1.41 7.06
CA ALA A 74 -4.06 0.34 7.08
C ALA A 74 -2.81 0.63 6.25
N ALA A 75 -2.99 1.03 4.99
CA ALA A 75 -1.87 1.20 4.08
C ALA A 75 -0.96 2.36 4.49
N PRO A 76 -1.45 3.61 4.68
CA PRO A 76 -0.58 4.72 5.07
C PRO A 76 0.13 4.45 6.40
N LEU A 77 -0.55 3.87 7.40
CA LEU A 77 0.09 3.49 8.66
C LEU A 77 1.25 2.52 8.44
N ARG A 78 0.98 1.41 7.77
CA ARG A 78 1.95 0.31 7.58
C ARG A 78 3.15 0.73 6.71
N PHE A 79 2.92 1.54 5.67
CA PHE A 79 4.01 2.05 4.84
C PHE A 79 4.92 3.02 5.61
N ASN A 80 4.36 3.90 6.47
CA ASN A 80 5.15 4.76 7.35
C ASN A 80 5.96 3.95 8.38
N MET A 81 5.34 2.95 9.01
CA MET A 81 6.03 2.06 9.94
C MET A 81 7.19 1.33 9.24
N MET A 82 6.97 0.83 8.02
CA MET A 82 8.02 0.16 7.25
C MET A 82 9.14 1.12 6.84
N CYS A 83 8.81 2.35 6.42
CA CYS A 83 9.81 3.38 6.13
C CYS A 83 10.71 3.64 7.34
N GLY A 84 10.11 3.81 8.53
CA GLY A 84 10.85 3.97 9.78
C GLY A 84 11.71 2.74 10.13
N ALA A 85 11.17 1.53 9.99
CA ALA A 85 11.89 0.28 10.25
C ALA A 85 13.09 0.08 9.30
N LEU A 86 13.03 0.63 8.10
CA LEU A 86 14.14 0.61 7.12
C LEU A 86 15.13 1.78 7.31
N GLY A 87 14.90 2.69 8.27
CA GLY A 87 15.75 3.86 8.51
C GLY A 87 15.50 5.02 7.55
N GLY A 88 14.44 4.97 6.74
CA GLY A 88 14.07 6.03 5.81
C GLY A 88 13.41 7.24 6.49
N THR A 89 13.19 8.30 5.72
CA THR A 89 12.51 9.53 6.16
C THR A 89 11.07 9.54 5.67
N SER A 90 10.10 9.73 6.59
CA SER A 90 8.69 9.92 6.26
C SER A 90 8.28 11.39 6.31
N ILE A 91 7.61 11.86 5.26
CA ILE A 91 6.96 13.15 5.18
C ILE A 91 5.45 12.91 5.13
N ILE A 92 4.72 13.48 6.09
CA ILE A 92 3.30 13.24 6.25
C ILE A 92 2.53 14.51 5.87
N MET A 93 1.59 14.37 4.94
CA MET A 93 0.62 15.42 4.61
C MET A 93 -0.55 15.36 5.60
N GLU A 94 -0.98 16.50 6.12
CA GLU A 94 -2.18 16.58 6.96
C GLU A 94 -3.46 16.26 6.18
N SER A 95 -3.49 16.69 4.92
CA SER A 95 -4.55 16.39 3.97
C SER A 95 -4.00 16.34 2.56
N PHE A 96 -4.62 15.54 1.67
CA PHE A 96 -4.18 15.48 0.29
C PHE A 96 -4.61 16.72 -0.50
N ASP A 97 -3.64 17.45 -1.02
CA ASP A 97 -3.77 18.42 -2.09
C ASP A 97 -2.86 18.03 -3.24
N ALA A 98 -3.36 18.12 -4.48
CA ALA A 98 -2.65 17.60 -5.65
C ALA A 98 -1.42 18.43 -6.03
N GLU A 99 -1.49 19.76 -5.97
CA GLU A 99 -0.34 20.61 -6.26
C GLU A 99 0.68 20.55 -5.12
N GLU A 100 0.22 20.58 -3.88
CA GLU A 100 1.09 20.47 -2.70
C GLU A 100 1.86 19.13 -2.68
N PHE A 101 1.23 18.04 -3.13
CA PHE A 101 1.92 16.76 -3.27
C PHE A 101 3.12 16.88 -4.23
N LEU A 102 2.92 17.48 -5.41
CA LEU A 102 3.99 17.67 -6.38
C LEU A 102 5.10 18.60 -5.85
N ARG A 103 4.70 19.68 -5.17
CA ARG A 103 5.63 20.61 -4.53
C ARG A 103 6.49 19.93 -3.47
N LEU A 104 5.89 19.05 -2.66
CA LEU A 104 6.61 18.28 -1.64
C LEU A 104 7.53 17.23 -2.24
N VAL A 105 7.13 16.60 -3.37
CA VAL A 105 8.00 15.68 -4.10
C VAL A 105 9.28 16.37 -4.52
N GLU A 106 9.20 17.53 -5.15
CA GLU A 106 10.37 18.30 -5.56
C GLU A 106 11.19 18.80 -4.38
N LYS A 107 10.51 19.45 -3.40
CA LYS A 107 11.16 20.07 -2.23
C LYS A 107 11.99 19.09 -1.42
N HIS A 108 11.45 17.90 -1.19
CA HIS A 108 12.07 16.90 -0.31
C HIS A 108 12.77 15.78 -1.08
N LYS A 109 12.79 15.84 -2.41
CA LYS A 109 13.36 14.80 -3.28
C LYS A 109 12.78 13.43 -2.96
N VAL A 110 11.45 13.37 -2.88
CA VAL A 110 10.70 12.17 -2.53
C VAL A 110 11.01 11.04 -3.50
N THR A 111 11.24 9.86 -2.95
CA THR A 111 11.60 8.67 -3.73
C THR A 111 10.45 7.67 -3.84
N GLN A 112 9.59 7.59 -2.83
CA GLN A 112 8.44 6.66 -2.84
C GLN A 112 7.19 7.33 -2.25
N SER A 113 6.02 6.86 -2.70
CA SER A 113 4.73 7.21 -2.11
C SER A 113 3.72 6.07 -2.25
N GLN A 114 2.76 6.01 -1.31
CA GLN A 114 1.57 5.16 -1.42
C GLN A 114 0.34 6.04 -1.59
N LEU A 115 -0.43 5.77 -2.63
CA LEU A 115 -1.54 6.59 -3.09
C LEU A 115 -2.81 5.75 -3.28
N VAL A 116 -3.90 6.44 -3.62
CA VAL A 116 -5.14 5.81 -4.08
C VAL A 116 -5.54 6.38 -5.44
N PRO A 117 -6.33 5.67 -6.26
CA PRO A 117 -6.68 6.11 -7.62
C PRO A 117 -7.31 7.50 -7.73
N THR A 118 -8.08 7.92 -6.72
CA THR A 118 -8.66 9.27 -6.69
C THR A 118 -7.60 10.38 -6.59
N MET A 119 -6.45 10.12 -5.98
CA MET A 119 -5.32 11.05 -5.94
C MET A 119 -4.70 11.22 -7.33
N PHE A 120 -4.56 10.12 -8.08
CA PHE A 120 -4.12 10.18 -9.48
C PHE A 120 -5.07 11.02 -10.33
N VAL A 121 -6.39 10.78 -10.22
CA VAL A 121 -7.40 11.58 -10.93
C VAL A 121 -7.29 13.06 -10.59
N ARG A 122 -7.09 13.41 -9.32
CA ARG A 122 -6.94 14.82 -8.89
C ARG A 122 -5.66 15.46 -9.44
N MET A 123 -4.54 14.74 -9.44
CA MET A 123 -3.28 15.24 -10.03
C MET A 123 -3.38 15.39 -11.55
N LEU A 124 -4.00 14.45 -12.27
CA LEU A 124 -4.19 14.54 -13.72
C LEU A 124 -5.19 15.63 -14.15
N LYS A 125 -6.02 16.13 -13.22
CA LYS A 125 -6.93 17.28 -13.45
C LYS A 125 -6.28 18.63 -13.23
N LEU A 126 -5.07 18.68 -12.70
CA LEU A 126 -4.33 19.94 -12.61
C LEU A 126 -4.07 20.50 -14.01
N PRO A 127 -4.07 21.83 -14.18
CA PRO A 127 -3.62 22.46 -15.42
C PRO A 127 -2.21 21.98 -15.80
N ASP A 128 -1.94 21.89 -17.09
CA ASP A 128 -0.66 21.36 -17.58
C ASP A 128 0.55 22.15 -17.10
N ASP A 129 0.44 23.49 -17.03
CA ASP A 129 1.47 24.38 -16.51
C ASP A 129 1.76 24.13 -15.02
N VAL A 130 0.74 23.78 -14.23
CA VAL A 130 0.93 23.40 -12.82
C VAL A 130 1.53 22.01 -12.71
N ARG A 131 1.02 21.05 -13.51
CA ARG A 131 1.47 19.65 -13.47
C ARG A 131 2.93 19.49 -13.88
N THR A 132 3.40 20.28 -14.83
CA THR A 132 4.78 20.24 -15.34
C THR A 132 5.74 21.18 -14.61
N LYS A 133 5.25 21.99 -13.67
CA LYS A 133 6.03 22.96 -12.91
C LYS A 133 7.04 22.31 -11.96
N TYR A 134 6.71 21.16 -11.41
CA TYR A 134 7.48 20.51 -10.36
C TYR A 134 8.27 19.30 -10.89
N ASP A 135 9.51 19.17 -10.44
CA ASP A 135 10.37 18.04 -10.75
C ASP A 135 9.98 16.80 -9.92
N THR A 136 9.38 15.81 -10.58
CA THR A 136 9.01 14.51 -9.99
C THR A 136 9.98 13.38 -10.33
N SER A 137 11.11 13.67 -10.96
CA SER A 137 12.09 12.68 -11.46
C SER A 137 12.78 11.86 -10.36
N THR A 138 12.69 12.31 -9.11
CA THR A 138 13.22 11.58 -7.95
C THR A 138 12.35 10.40 -7.53
N LEU A 139 11.08 10.33 -7.98
CA LEU A 139 10.20 9.21 -7.69
C LEU A 139 10.71 7.91 -8.34
N LYS A 140 10.86 6.87 -7.53
CA LYS A 140 11.32 5.54 -7.93
C LYS A 140 10.25 4.46 -7.77
N GLY A 141 9.24 4.73 -6.94
CA GLY A 141 8.14 3.81 -6.68
C GLY A 141 6.89 4.54 -6.23
N ALA A 142 5.76 4.25 -6.89
CA ALA A 142 4.44 4.74 -6.52
C ALA A 142 3.48 3.57 -6.39
N VAL A 143 3.14 3.23 -5.14
CA VAL A 143 2.21 2.13 -4.86
C VAL A 143 0.78 2.67 -4.84
N HIS A 144 -0.17 1.95 -5.43
CA HIS A 144 -1.57 2.27 -5.27
C HIS A 144 -2.42 1.02 -4.99
N ALA A 145 -3.53 1.23 -4.31
CA ALA A 145 -4.49 0.19 -3.95
C ALA A 145 -5.81 0.80 -3.49
N ALA A 146 -6.62 0.02 -2.80
CA ALA A 146 -7.85 0.37 -2.09
C ALA A 146 -9.10 0.62 -2.97
N ALA A 147 -8.93 0.85 -4.26
CA ALA A 147 -10.04 0.98 -5.21
C ALA A 147 -9.57 0.57 -6.62
N PRO A 148 -10.49 0.18 -7.51
CA PRO A 148 -10.17 0.00 -8.91
C PRO A 148 -9.59 1.27 -9.52
N CYS A 149 -8.46 1.15 -10.21
CA CYS A 149 -7.86 2.27 -10.94
C CYS A 149 -8.32 2.23 -12.39
N PRO A 150 -9.02 3.28 -12.90
CA PRO A 150 -9.41 3.33 -14.30
C PRO A 150 -8.19 3.18 -15.22
N ALA A 151 -8.33 2.36 -16.26
CA ALA A 151 -7.20 1.99 -17.12
C ALA A 151 -6.56 3.20 -17.83
N ASP A 152 -7.37 4.18 -18.22
CA ASP A 152 -6.89 5.43 -18.82
C ASP A 152 -6.13 6.32 -17.82
N VAL A 153 -6.58 6.35 -16.56
CA VAL A 153 -5.90 7.08 -15.47
C VAL A 153 -4.54 6.46 -15.21
N LYS A 154 -4.49 5.13 -15.06
CA LYS A 154 -3.22 4.42 -14.80
C LYS A 154 -2.24 4.56 -15.97
N ALA A 155 -2.73 4.46 -17.23
CA ALA A 155 -1.90 4.68 -18.41
C ALA A 155 -1.28 6.10 -18.41
N LYS A 156 -2.09 7.15 -18.20
CA LYS A 156 -1.62 8.54 -18.12
C LYS A 156 -0.61 8.77 -16.99
N MET A 157 -0.77 8.11 -15.85
CA MET A 157 0.20 8.18 -14.77
C MET A 157 1.53 7.50 -15.13
N ILE A 158 1.48 6.35 -15.82
CA ILE A 158 2.69 5.68 -16.32
C ILE A 158 3.38 6.54 -17.38
N ASP A 159 2.62 7.18 -18.29
CA ASP A 159 3.17 8.08 -19.29
C ASP A 159 3.86 9.29 -18.64
N TRP A 160 3.33 9.80 -17.52
CA TRP A 160 3.87 10.97 -16.82
C TRP A 160 5.06 10.63 -15.92
N TRP A 161 4.93 9.60 -15.07
CA TRP A 161 5.96 9.28 -14.05
C TRP A 161 6.92 8.17 -14.49
N GLY A 162 6.67 7.55 -15.64
CA GLY A 162 7.38 6.35 -16.06
C GLY A 162 6.81 5.07 -15.42
N PRO A 163 7.43 3.90 -15.69
CA PRO A 163 6.93 2.60 -15.26
C PRO A 163 7.24 2.28 -13.78
N ILE A 164 6.95 3.20 -12.88
CA ILE A 164 7.21 3.09 -11.45
C ILE A 164 5.98 2.73 -10.61
N LEU A 165 4.80 2.56 -11.26
CA LEU A 165 3.57 2.24 -10.56
C LEU A 165 3.53 0.75 -10.19
N ILE A 166 3.12 0.50 -8.94
CA ILE A 166 2.89 -0.84 -8.40
C ILE A 166 1.47 -0.84 -7.83
N GLU A 167 0.67 -1.79 -8.25
CA GLU A 167 -0.67 -2.02 -7.73
C GLU A 167 -0.70 -3.28 -6.88
N TYR A 168 -1.38 -3.23 -5.75
CA TYR A 168 -1.77 -4.44 -5.05
C TYR A 168 -3.28 -4.45 -4.80
N TYR A 169 -3.87 -5.64 -4.85
CA TYR A 169 -5.25 -5.91 -4.46
C TYR A 169 -5.25 -6.83 -3.25
N ALA A 170 -5.86 -6.38 -2.17
CA ALA A 170 -5.93 -7.10 -0.90
C ALA A 170 -7.06 -6.56 -0.04
N GLY A 171 -7.60 -7.41 0.85
CA GLY A 171 -8.44 -6.98 1.97
C GLY A 171 -7.60 -6.58 3.20
N SER A 172 -8.19 -5.82 4.12
CA SER A 172 -7.58 -5.52 5.43
C SER A 172 -7.34 -6.79 6.25
N GLU A 173 -8.12 -7.83 6.01
CA GLU A 173 -7.98 -9.18 6.55
C GLU A 173 -6.64 -9.82 6.18
N GLY A 174 -6.09 -9.47 5.02
CA GLY A 174 -4.78 -9.95 4.54
C GLY A 174 -4.72 -11.45 4.28
N ASN A 175 -5.88 -12.06 4.01
CA ASN A 175 -6.02 -13.47 3.66
C ASN A 175 -5.54 -13.80 2.24
N GLY A 176 -5.27 -12.77 1.44
CA GLY A 176 -4.68 -12.90 0.12
C GLY A 176 -4.25 -11.54 -0.43
N VAL A 177 -3.23 -11.56 -1.28
CA VAL A 177 -2.68 -10.36 -1.92
C VAL A 177 -2.26 -10.69 -3.34
N THR A 178 -2.68 -9.85 -4.29
CA THR A 178 -2.08 -9.82 -5.62
C THR A 178 -1.23 -8.59 -5.82
N VAL A 179 -0.27 -8.64 -6.72
CA VAL A 179 0.58 -7.51 -7.06
C VAL A 179 0.81 -7.46 -8.57
N SER A 180 0.80 -6.25 -9.12
CA SER A 180 1.15 -5.95 -10.50
C SER A 180 2.10 -4.75 -10.55
N ASP A 181 3.17 -4.85 -11.30
CA ASP A 181 3.99 -3.70 -11.67
C ASP A 181 3.51 -3.05 -12.99
N SER A 182 4.10 -1.93 -13.35
CA SER A 182 3.76 -1.21 -14.60
C SER A 182 3.98 -2.04 -15.85
N LYS A 183 5.02 -2.90 -15.89
CA LYS A 183 5.34 -3.74 -17.05
C LYS A 183 4.29 -4.82 -17.25
N GLN A 184 3.91 -5.50 -16.18
CA GLN A 184 2.85 -6.51 -16.20
C GLN A 184 1.51 -5.86 -16.58
N TRP A 185 1.21 -4.69 -16.03
CA TRP A 185 -0.03 -4.01 -16.32
C TRP A 185 -0.11 -3.53 -17.78
N LEU A 186 0.97 -3.01 -18.34
CA LEU A 186 1.02 -2.59 -19.76
C LEU A 186 0.82 -3.77 -20.72
N ALA A 187 1.32 -4.96 -20.34
CA ALA A 187 1.11 -6.19 -21.12
C ALA A 187 -0.33 -6.74 -20.99
N HIS A 188 -0.97 -6.50 -19.84
CA HIS A 188 -2.31 -7.02 -19.51
C HIS A 188 -3.14 -5.92 -18.84
N ARG A 189 -3.58 -4.93 -19.63
CA ARG A 189 -4.35 -3.77 -19.11
C ARG A 189 -5.60 -4.21 -18.39
N GLY A 190 -5.81 -3.64 -17.19
CA GLY A 190 -6.93 -3.99 -16.31
C GLY A 190 -6.62 -5.09 -15.30
N THR A 191 -5.45 -5.73 -15.38
CA THR A 191 -5.03 -6.73 -14.40
C THR A 191 -4.77 -6.08 -13.03
N VAL A 192 -5.11 -6.81 -11.95
CA VAL A 192 -4.68 -6.52 -10.57
C VAL A 192 -3.46 -7.38 -10.17
N GLY A 193 -2.88 -8.11 -11.12
CA GLY A 193 -1.65 -8.85 -10.97
C GLY A 193 -1.82 -10.33 -10.62
N ARG A 194 -0.77 -10.89 -10.01
CA ARG A 194 -0.69 -12.29 -9.61
C ARG A 194 -0.67 -12.41 -8.09
N ALA A 195 -1.20 -13.51 -7.57
CA ALA A 195 -1.15 -13.80 -6.14
C ALA A 195 0.30 -13.90 -5.65
N VAL A 196 0.62 -13.18 -4.58
CA VAL A 196 1.89 -13.25 -3.83
C VAL A 196 1.66 -13.77 -2.41
N VAL A 197 0.40 -13.75 -1.94
CA VAL A 197 -0.07 -14.37 -0.70
C VAL A 197 -1.37 -15.07 -1.00
N GLY A 198 -1.49 -16.34 -0.60
CA GLY A 198 -2.64 -17.19 -0.90
C GLY A 198 -2.74 -17.60 -2.37
N GLU A 199 -3.82 -18.25 -2.71
CA GLU A 199 -4.19 -18.60 -4.08
C GLU A 199 -5.47 -17.87 -4.45
N ILE A 200 -5.58 -17.43 -5.70
CA ILE A 200 -6.83 -16.88 -6.23
C ILE A 200 -7.67 -18.03 -6.79
N LYS A 201 -8.94 -18.04 -6.38
CA LYS A 201 -9.98 -18.88 -6.96
C LYS A 201 -11.08 -17.99 -7.51
N ILE A 202 -11.54 -18.30 -8.71
CA ILE A 202 -12.71 -17.65 -9.30
C ILE A 202 -13.84 -18.69 -9.27
N LEU A 203 -14.87 -18.39 -8.50
CA LEU A 203 -15.99 -19.32 -8.26
C LEU A 203 -17.28 -18.77 -8.86
N ASP A 204 -18.16 -19.66 -9.31
CA ASP A 204 -19.54 -19.35 -9.62
C ASP A 204 -20.39 -19.19 -8.34
N ASP A 205 -21.69 -18.96 -8.52
CA ASP A 205 -22.62 -18.78 -7.40
C ASP A 205 -22.83 -20.06 -6.58
N ASP A 206 -22.56 -21.23 -7.14
CA ASP A 206 -22.64 -22.54 -6.49
C ASP A 206 -21.33 -22.92 -5.78
N GLY A 207 -20.29 -22.10 -5.90
CA GLY A 207 -18.97 -22.33 -5.31
C GLY A 207 -18.05 -23.24 -6.12
N THR A 208 -18.40 -23.52 -7.39
CA THR A 208 -17.56 -24.29 -8.30
C THR A 208 -16.47 -23.42 -8.92
N GLU A 209 -15.24 -23.92 -8.98
CA GLU A 209 -14.13 -23.18 -9.60
C GLU A 209 -14.31 -23.08 -11.12
N LEU A 210 -14.29 -21.85 -11.62
CA LEU A 210 -14.45 -21.54 -13.04
C LEU A 210 -13.13 -21.66 -13.79
N PRO A 211 -13.16 -22.11 -15.05
CA PRO A 211 -11.98 -22.14 -15.90
C PRO A 211 -11.45 -20.74 -16.23
N VAL A 212 -10.18 -20.67 -16.64
CA VAL A 212 -9.53 -19.41 -17.06
C VAL A 212 -10.30 -18.77 -18.22
N GLY A 213 -10.61 -17.48 -18.07
CA GLY A 213 -11.39 -16.69 -19.03
C GLY A 213 -12.85 -16.49 -18.64
N GLU A 214 -13.36 -17.23 -17.66
CA GLU A 214 -14.70 -17.08 -17.14
C GLU A 214 -14.74 -15.99 -16.02
N THR A 215 -15.87 -15.33 -15.89
CA THR A 215 -16.10 -14.29 -14.87
C THR A 215 -16.87 -14.85 -13.69
N GLY A 216 -16.36 -14.63 -12.48
CA GLY A 216 -17.00 -15.08 -11.23
C GLY A 216 -16.56 -14.27 -10.03
N THR A 217 -16.88 -14.76 -8.84
CA THR A 217 -16.49 -14.15 -7.57
C THR A 217 -15.07 -14.54 -7.18
N VAL A 218 -14.27 -13.54 -6.77
CA VAL A 218 -12.88 -13.75 -6.35
C VAL A 218 -12.83 -14.26 -4.92
N TYR A 219 -12.15 -15.38 -4.72
CA TYR A 219 -11.83 -15.93 -3.41
C TYR A 219 -10.32 -16.06 -3.25
N PHE A 220 -9.85 -15.90 -2.01
CA PHE A 220 -8.48 -16.22 -1.63
C PHE A 220 -8.48 -17.50 -0.76
N ALA A 221 -7.62 -18.45 -1.13
CA ALA A 221 -7.39 -19.69 -0.40
C ALA A 221 -5.95 -19.76 0.12
N GLY A 222 -5.70 -20.54 1.17
CA GLY A 222 -4.35 -20.81 1.67
C GLY A 222 -3.61 -19.62 2.31
N GLY A 223 -4.27 -18.50 2.51
CA GLY A 223 -3.68 -17.32 3.13
C GLY A 223 -3.65 -17.36 4.67
N PRO A 224 -3.05 -16.33 5.30
CA PRO A 224 -3.02 -16.21 6.75
C PRO A 224 -4.41 -16.18 7.39
N GLN A 225 -4.53 -16.81 8.54
CA GLN A 225 -5.79 -16.81 9.30
C GLN A 225 -6.02 -15.48 10.02
N PHE A 226 -7.27 -15.13 10.18
CA PHE A 226 -7.71 -13.98 10.97
C PHE A 226 -9.06 -14.31 11.65
N ALA A 227 -9.43 -13.50 12.62
CA ALA A 227 -10.76 -13.51 13.23
C ALA A 227 -11.31 -12.10 13.32
N TYR A 228 -12.63 -11.97 13.30
CA TYR A 228 -13.24 -10.68 13.63
C TYR A 228 -13.40 -10.53 15.14
N HIS A 229 -13.09 -9.33 15.61
CA HIS A 229 -13.37 -8.88 16.97
C HIS A 229 -14.47 -7.81 16.91
N ASN A 230 -15.52 -8.03 17.69
CA ASN A 230 -16.66 -7.11 17.83
C ASN A 230 -16.49 -6.26 19.09
#